data_0f7e3f92406f2f679c9265bf81353e0b
#
_entry.id   0f7e3f92406f2f679c9265bf81353e0b
#
_cell.length_a   1.000
_cell.length_b   1.000
_cell.length_c   1.000
_cell.angle_alpha   90.00
_cell.angle_beta   90.00
_cell.angle_gamma   90.00
#
_symmetry.space_group_name_H-M   'P 1'
#
loop_
_entity.id
_entity.type
_entity.pdbx_description
1 polymer ?
#
loop_
_entity_poly.entity_id
_entity_poly.type
_entity_poly.pdbx_seq_one_letter_code
_entity_poly.pdbx_strand_id
1 'polypeptide(L)'
;MSRPVILTVDDDAAVAASVQRDLAAQYGEHYRVVGATSGAEALDLLARLALRGDPVALIATDQRMPRMTGIELLAASRTHAPDAKLLLLTAYADTEVAIRAINDIGLDYYLLKPWDPPAERLYPVVDDLLEDWRAAHPDLEPELRVVGNRWSERSHDVKLFLSRNHVPYRWLDIERDLEGERLRGL
;
A
#
# COMPACT_ATOMS: atom_id res chain seq x y z
N MET A 1 -7.19 -8.42 -10.19
CA MET A 1 -5.95 -8.32 -9.37
C MET A 1 -6.35 -8.16 -7.92
N SER A 2 -5.60 -8.74 -6.98
CA SER A 2 -5.87 -8.55 -5.54
C SER A 2 -5.48 -7.12 -5.13
N ARG A 3 -6.25 -6.52 -4.22
CA ARG A 3 -5.91 -5.21 -3.65
C ARG A 3 -4.60 -5.32 -2.89
N PRO A 4 -3.66 -4.34 -3.04
CA PRO A 4 -2.43 -4.31 -2.26
C PRO A 4 -2.71 -4.33 -0.75
N VAL A 5 -1.75 -4.83 0.02
CA VAL A 5 -1.90 -5.03 1.46
C VAL A 5 -1.21 -3.92 2.25
N ILE A 6 -1.90 -3.41 3.26
CA ILE A 6 -1.32 -2.66 4.38
C ILE A 6 -1.30 -3.60 5.57
N LEU A 7 -0.12 -3.91 6.10
CA LEU A 7 0.07 -4.73 7.29
C LEU A 7 0.34 -3.85 8.49
N THR A 8 -0.43 -4.05 9.57
CA THR A 8 -0.20 -3.39 10.86
C THR A 8 0.20 -4.41 11.92
N VAL A 9 1.17 -4.07 12.78
CA VAL A 9 1.68 -4.99 13.80
C VAL A 9 1.85 -4.26 15.12
N ASP A 10 1.18 -4.73 16.17
CA ASP A 10 1.30 -4.21 17.53
C ASP A 10 0.93 -5.34 18.51
N ASP A 11 1.70 -5.54 19.57
CA ASP A 11 1.44 -6.60 20.55
C ASP A 11 0.32 -6.23 21.55
N ASP A 12 -0.05 -4.96 21.63
CA ASP A 12 -1.28 -4.54 22.28
C ASP A 12 -2.47 -4.68 21.33
N ALA A 13 -3.32 -5.67 21.61
CA ALA A 13 -4.49 -5.97 20.77
C ALA A 13 -5.45 -4.79 20.61
N ALA A 14 -5.55 -3.89 21.60
CA ALA A 14 -6.43 -2.72 21.54
C ALA A 14 -5.85 -1.66 20.59
N VAL A 15 -4.53 -1.43 20.65
CA VAL A 15 -3.82 -0.52 19.76
C VAL A 15 -3.84 -1.09 18.33
N ALA A 16 -3.50 -2.37 18.14
CA ALA A 16 -3.58 -3.05 16.85
C ALA A 16 -4.95 -2.89 16.19
N ALA A 17 -6.03 -3.16 16.93
CA ALA A 17 -7.40 -3.02 16.44
C ALA A 17 -7.77 -1.57 16.10
N SER A 18 -7.25 -0.58 16.87
CA SER A 18 -7.49 0.84 16.58
C SER A 18 -6.82 1.27 15.30
N VAL A 19 -5.52 1.01 15.15
CA VAL A 19 -4.75 1.33 13.93
C VAL A 19 -5.37 0.66 12.71
N GLN A 20 -5.67 -0.64 12.82
CA GLN A 20 -6.28 -1.37 11.71
C GLN A 20 -7.63 -0.78 11.30
N ARG A 21 -8.47 -0.40 12.27
CA ARG A 21 -9.77 0.21 11.99
C ARG A 21 -9.63 1.57 11.33
N ASP A 22 -8.73 2.43 11.83
CA ASP A 22 -8.49 3.76 11.28
C ASP A 22 -7.97 3.68 9.83
N LEU A 23 -6.98 2.82 9.58
CA LEU A 23 -6.46 2.60 8.24
C LEU A 23 -7.47 1.92 7.31
N ALA A 24 -8.29 0.98 7.81
CA ALA A 24 -9.33 0.35 7.01
C ALA A 24 -10.46 1.31 6.64
N ALA A 25 -10.81 2.23 7.54
CA ALA A 25 -11.81 3.27 7.25
C ALA A 25 -11.34 4.22 6.16
N GLN A 26 -10.06 4.60 6.15
CA GLN A 26 -9.49 5.56 5.20
C GLN A 26 -9.09 4.90 3.87
N TYR A 27 -8.47 3.71 3.92
CA TYR A 27 -7.81 3.09 2.75
C TYR A 27 -8.48 1.80 2.28
N GLY A 28 -9.51 1.28 2.97
CA GLY A 28 -10.10 -0.04 2.71
C GLY A 28 -10.75 -0.20 1.34
N GLU A 29 -11.04 0.88 0.63
CA GLU A 29 -11.53 0.83 -0.75
C GLU A 29 -10.46 0.32 -1.72
N HIS A 30 -9.22 0.78 -1.56
CA HIS A 30 -8.10 0.51 -2.48
C HIS A 30 -7.12 -0.52 -1.94
N TYR A 31 -7.04 -0.68 -0.63
CA TYR A 31 -6.10 -1.57 0.05
C TYR A 31 -6.81 -2.58 0.94
N ARG A 32 -6.20 -3.73 1.14
CA ARG A 32 -6.61 -4.70 2.14
C ARG A 32 -5.80 -4.50 3.42
N VAL A 33 -6.40 -3.97 4.45
CA VAL A 33 -5.74 -3.77 5.75
C VAL A 33 -5.83 -5.04 6.57
N VAL A 34 -4.69 -5.55 7.02
CA VAL A 34 -4.56 -6.75 7.83
C VAL A 34 -3.70 -6.46 9.06
N GLY A 35 -4.00 -7.09 10.19
CA GLY A 35 -3.28 -6.93 11.43
C GLY A 35 -2.60 -8.21 11.87
N ALA A 36 -1.51 -8.07 12.62
CA ALA A 36 -0.82 -9.13 13.36
C ALA A 36 -0.49 -8.63 14.77
N THR A 37 -0.44 -9.55 15.72
CA THR A 37 -0.18 -9.22 17.15
C THR A 37 1.24 -9.58 17.60
N SER A 38 2.08 -10.01 16.67
CA SER A 38 3.50 -10.29 16.92
C SER A 38 4.32 -10.28 15.64
N GLY A 39 5.63 -10.08 15.77
CA GLY A 39 6.55 -10.15 14.64
C GLY A 39 6.54 -11.51 13.94
N ALA A 40 6.45 -12.61 14.69
CA ALA A 40 6.38 -13.96 14.12
C ALA A 40 5.12 -14.15 13.27
N GLU A 41 3.96 -13.75 13.78
CA GLU A 41 2.70 -13.79 13.04
C GLU A 41 2.75 -12.94 11.76
N ALA A 42 3.34 -11.76 11.86
CA ALA A 42 3.53 -10.86 10.73
C ALA A 42 4.40 -11.49 9.64
N LEU A 43 5.53 -12.11 9.99
CA LEU A 43 6.41 -12.81 9.03
C LEU A 43 5.72 -14.00 8.37
N ASP A 44 4.97 -14.80 9.13
CA ASP A 44 4.18 -15.90 8.58
C ASP A 44 3.11 -15.40 7.60
N LEU A 45 2.48 -14.28 7.90
CA LEU A 45 1.50 -13.64 7.01
C LEU A 45 2.17 -13.13 5.74
N LEU A 46 3.30 -12.43 5.86
CA LEU A 46 4.08 -11.92 4.71
C LEU A 46 4.54 -13.07 3.80
N ALA A 47 5.01 -14.18 4.36
CA ALA A 47 5.39 -15.35 3.58
C ALA A 47 4.20 -15.92 2.78
N ARG A 48 3.01 -15.98 3.40
CA ARG A 48 1.79 -16.43 2.70
C ARG A 48 1.35 -15.46 1.61
N LEU A 49 1.49 -14.15 1.83
CA LEU A 49 1.17 -13.12 0.82
C LEU A 49 2.13 -13.23 -0.37
N ALA A 50 3.42 -13.37 -0.12
CA ALA A 50 4.43 -13.56 -1.16
C ALA A 50 4.17 -14.81 -2.02
N LEU A 51 3.80 -15.94 -1.40
CA LEU A 51 3.44 -17.17 -2.12
C LEU A 51 2.21 -17.00 -3.02
N ARG A 52 1.30 -16.10 -2.69
CA ARG A 52 0.09 -15.80 -3.49
C ARG A 52 0.33 -14.73 -4.55
N GLY A 53 1.49 -14.06 -4.52
CA GLY A 53 1.74 -12.89 -5.36
C GLY A 53 0.88 -11.68 -4.95
N ASP A 54 0.42 -11.62 -3.71
CA ASP A 54 -0.32 -10.48 -3.17
C ASP A 54 0.68 -9.36 -2.81
N PRO A 55 0.66 -8.19 -3.46
CA PRO A 55 1.61 -7.13 -3.18
C PRO A 55 1.36 -6.50 -1.81
N VAL A 56 2.43 -6.19 -1.08
CA VAL A 56 2.38 -5.47 0.19
C VAL A 56 2.87 -4.05 -0.04
N ALA A 57 2.00 -3.06 0.19
CA ALA A 57 2.31 -1.66 -0.05
C ALA A 57 2.97 -1.00 1.16
N LEU A 58 2.52 -1.33 2.37
CA LEU A 58 2.99 -0.71 3.61
C LEU A 58 3.02 -1.74 4.74
N ILE A 59 4.08 -1.67 5.55
CA ILE A 59 4.19 -2.38 6.83
C ILE A 59 4.36 -1.32 7.93
N ALA A 60 3.38 -1.21 8.81
CA ALA A 60 3.39 -0.32 9.97
C ALA A 60 3.49 -1.17 11.24
N THR A 61 4.55 -1.00 12.03
CA THR A 61 4.79 -1.82 13.21
C THR A 61 5.13 -0.99 14.44
N ASP A 62 4.69 -1.46 15.62
CA ASP A 62 5.23 -0.94 16.87
C ASP A 62 6.71 -1.34 17.03
N GLN A 63 7.47 -0.48 17.74
CA GLN A 63 8.88 -0.74 18.01
C GLN A 63 9.08 -1.76 19.13
N ARG A 64 8.27 -1.68 20.20
CA ARG A 64 8.50 -2.48 21.40
C ARG A 64 7.53 -3.65 21.48
N MET A 65 7.89 -4.74 20.85
CA MET A 65 7.13 -5.99 20.92
C MET A 65 7.96 -7.10 21.61
N PRO A 66 7.32 -8.04 22.30
CA PRO A 66 8.00 -9.18 22.89
C PRO A 66 8.70 -10.05 21.83
N ARG A 67 9.90 -10.51 22.14
CA ARG A 67 10.71 -11.46 21.34
C ARG A 67 11.28 -10.91 20.04
N MET A 68 10.64 -9.93 19.40
CA MET A 68 11.10 -9.33 18.16
C MET A 68 10.70 -7.87 18.13
N THR A 69 11.66 -6.98 18.01
CA THR A 69 11.41 -5.54 17.87
C THR A 69 10.84 -5.19 16.49
N GLY A 70 10.20 -4.01 16.36
CA GLY A 70 9.70 -3.54 15.07
C GLY A 70 10.81 -3.44 14.02
N ILE A 71 11.99 -2.96 14.39
CA ILE A 71 13.14 -2.86 13.48
C ILE A 71 13.60 -4.25 12.99
N GLU A 72 13.67 -5.23 13.87
CA GLU A 72 14.02 -6.61 13.49
C GLU A 72 12.96 -7.20 12.55
N LEU A 73 11.68 -6.96 12.82
CA LEU A 73 10.58 -7.35 11.93
C LEU A 73 10.70 -6.70 10.56
N LEU A 74 10.90 -5.37 10.51
CA LEU A 74 11.03 -4.64 9.25
C LEU A 74 12.22 -5.10 8.43
N ALA A 75 13.36 -5.37 9.07
CA ALA A 75 14.53 -5.94 8.40
C ALA A 75 14.23 -7.32 7.80
N ALA A 76 13.59 -8.21 8.56
CA ALA A 76 13.24 -9.55 8.12
C ALA A 76 12.16 -9.54 7.02
N SER A 77 11.25 -8.56 7.04
CA SER A 77 10.15 -8.42 6.08
C SER A 77 10.61 -8.20 4.65
N ARG A 78 11.80 -7.62 4.44
CA ARG A 78 12.39 -7.38 3.11
C ARG A 78 12.54 -8.66 2.28
N THR A 79 12.68 -9.81 2.91
CA THR A 79 12.75 -11.11 2.21
C THR A 79 11.43 -11.46 1.52
N HIS A 80 10.30 -11.04 2.06
CA HIS A 80 8.96 -11.38 1.57
C HIS A 80 8.24 -10.22 0.87
N ALA A 81 8.59 -8.99 1.22
CA ALA A 81 8.01 -7.76 0.70
C ALA A 81 9.11 -6.69 0.49
N PRO A 82 9.98 -6.87 -0.51
CA PRO A 82 11.16 -6.02 -0.72
C PRO A 82 10.77 -4.56 -1.03
N ASP A 83 9.65 -4.36 -1.70
CA ASP A 83 9.20 -3.05 -2.18
C ASP A 83 8.20 -2.37 -1.24
N ALA A 84 7.81 -3.03 -0.13
CA ALA A 84 6.90 -2.44 0.84
C ALA A 84 7.53 -1.21 1.50
N LYS A 85 6.73 -0.17 1.69
CA LYS A 85 7.11 0.98 2.52
C LYS A 85 7.12 0.57 3.98
N LEU A 86 8.09 1.07 4.74
CA LEU A 86 8.33 0.70 6.12
C LEU A 86 8.03 1.88 7.05
N LEU A 87 7.03 1.72 7.92
CA LEU A 87 6.62 2.70 8.92
C LEU A 87 6.81 2.13 10.33
N LEU A 88 7.60 2.81 11.15
CA LEU A 88 7.77 2.46 12.55
C LEU A 88 6.88 3.35 13.43
N LEU A 89 6.02 2.73 14.23
CA LEU A 89 5.17 3.40 15.22
C LEU A 89 5.83 3.27 16.60
N THR A 90 6.09 4.37 17.29
CA THR A 90 6.81 4.30 18.57
C THR A 90 6.32 5.31 19.59
N ALA A 91 6.27 4.92 20.84
CA ALA A 91 5.97 5.83 21.97
C ALA A 91 7.23 6.62 22.43
N TYR A 92 8.40 6.31 21.90
CA TYR A 92 9.66 6.87 22.38
C TYR A 92 10.44 7.53 21.24
N ALA A 93 10.86 8.76 21.47
CA ALA A 93 11.77 9.49 20.59
C ALA A 93 13.23 9.01 20.78
N ASP A 94 13.50 7.71 20.55
CA ASP A 94 14.88 7.21 20.54
C ASP A 94 15.51 7.50 19.17
N THR A 95 16.05 8.71 19.07
CA THR A 95 16.60 9.23 17.82
C THR A 95 17.75 8.37 17.29
N GLU A 96 18.56 7.78 18.16
CA GLU A 96 19.67 6.92 17.71
C GLU A 96 19.18 5.60 17.09
N VAL A 97 18.12 5.03 17.65
CA VAL A 97 17.48 3.82 17.11
C VAL A 97 16.81 4.11 15.76
N ALA A 98 16.13 5.25 15.65
CA ALA A 98 15.51 5.68 14.41
C ALA A 98 16.54 5.95 13.30
N ILE A 99 17.64 6.67 13.61
CA ILE A 99 18.71 6.96 12.64
C ILE A 99 19.37 5.66 12.15
N ARG A 100 19.65 4.71 13.03
CA ARG A 100 20.19 3.39 12.64
C ARG A 100 19.20 2.64 11.73
N ALA A 101 17.93 2.62 12.07
CA ALA A 101 16.91 1.97 11.26
C ALA A 101 16.79 2.57 9.86
N ILE A 102 16.85 3.90 9.73
CA ILE A 102 16.83 4.57 8.42
C ILE A 102 18.03 4.12 7.56
N ASN A 103 19.23 4.07 8.16
CA ASN A 103 20.46 3.76 7.42
C ASN A 103 20.61 2.27 7.10
N ASP A 104 20.24 1.37 8.04
CA ASP A 104 20.55 -0.04 7.95
C ASP A 104 19.48 -0.86 7.22
N ILE A 105 18.20 -0.47 7.34
CA ILE A 105 17.07 -1.22 6.77
C ILE A 105 16.25 -0.45 5.74
N GLY A 106 16.60 0.82 5.50
CA GLY A 106 15.82 1.69 4.59
C GLY A 106 14.42 1.96 5.14
N LEU A 107 14.33 2.33 6.43
CA LEU A 107 13.07 2.78 7.03
C LEU A 107 12.58 4.04 6.33
N ASP A 108 11.36 4.03 5.80
CA ASP A 108 10.82 5.18 5.07
C ASP A 108 10.35 6.28 6.03
N TYR A 109 9.73 5.91 7.15
CA TYR A 109 9.27 6.89 8.14
C TYR A 109 9.16 6.29 9.54
N TYR A 110 9.28 7.13 10.58
CA TYR A 110 8.88 6.78 11.94
C TYR A 110 7.87 7.81 12.48
N LEU A 111 6.84 7.34 13.18
CA LEU A 111 5.78 8.17 13.73
C LEU A 111 5.67 7.97 15.23
N LEU A 112 5.64 9.08 15.97
CA LEU A 112 5.48 9.07 17.42
C LEU A 112 4.01 8.88 17.83
N LYS A 113 3.78 7.98 18.77
CA LYS A 113 2.50 7.83 19.47
C LYS A 113 2.33 8.98 20.49
N PRO A 114 1.13 9.52 20.74
CA PRO A 114 -0.11 9.27 20.03
C PRO A 114 -0.22 10.08 18.73
N TRP A 115 -0.92 9.51 17.73
CA TRP A 115 -1.20 10.18 16.45
C TRP A 115 -2.64 10.72 16.37
N ASP A 116 -3.33 10.87 17.50
CA ASP A 116 -4.66 11.48 17.53
C ASP A 116 -4.58 13.00 17.33
N PRO A 117 -5.43 13.58 16.46
CA PRO A 117 -6.33 12.88 15.55
C PRO A 117 -5.58 12.27 14.34
N PRO A 118 -5.97 11.05 13.84
CA PRO A 118 -5.27 10.37 12.74
C PRO A 118 -5.18 11.23 11.48
N ALA A 119 -6.19 12.04 11.20
CA ALA A 119 -6.25 12.91 10.02
C ALA A 119 -5.12 13.96 9.97
N GLU A 120 -4.57 14.35 11.10
CA GLU A 120 -3.51 15.36 11.16
C GLU A 120 -2.11 14.77 11.15
N ARG A 121 -1.94 13.54 11.62
CA ARG A 121 -0.61 12.97 11.89
C ARG A 121 -0.35 11.64 11.18
N LEU A 122 -1.32 10.72 11.20
CA LEU A 122 -1.13 9.38 10.62
C LEU A 122 -1.40 9.39 9.11
N TYR A 123 -2.56 9.90 8.69
CA TYR A 123 -2.97 9.83 7.29
C TYR A 123 -2.02 10.58 6.35
N PRO A 124 -1.53 11.80 6.63
CA PRO A 124 -0.59 12.46 5.73
C PRO A 124 0.68 11.64 5.47
N VAL A 125 1.22 11.00 6.52
CA VAL A 125 2.41 10.14 6.38
C VAL A 125 2.11 8.89 5.56
N VAL A 126 0.96 8.24 5.82
CA VAL A 126 0.56 7.05 5.07
C VAL A 126 0.23 7.39 3.63
N ASP A 127 -0.41 8.54 3.36
CA ASP A 127 -0.71 9.03 2.01
C ASP A 127 0.57 9.19 1.18
N ASP A 128 1.59 9.88 1.73
CA ASP A 128 2.89 10.08 1.07
C ASP A 128 3.57 8.74 0.77
N LEU A 129 3.60 7.82 1.74
CA LEU A 129 4.21 6.49 1.57
C LEU A 129 3.48 5.65 0.52
N LEU A 130 2.15 5.69 0.50
CA LEU A 130 1.36 4.95 -0.47
C LEU A 130 1.42 5.58 -1.86
N GLU A 131 1.55 6.90 -1.97
CA GLU A 131 1.78 7.60 -3.25
C GLU A 131 3.11 7.19 -3.86
N ASP A 132 4.19 7.22 -3.08
CA ASP A 132 5.51 6.75 -3.50
C ASP A 132 5.50 5.28 -3.92
N TRP A 133 4.79 4.43 -3.16
CA TRP A 133 4.69 3.01 -3.50
C TRP A 133 3.93 2.80 -4.81
N ARG A 134 2.82 3.50 -5.03
CA ARG A 134 2.04 3.46 -6.29
C ARG A 134 2.86 3.93 -7.48
N ALA A 135 3.61 5.02 -7.33
CA ALA A 135 4.48 5.54 -8.38
C ALA A 135 5.52 4.50 -8.84
N ALA A 136 6.01 3.66 -7.92
CA ALA A 136 6.94 2.56 -8.22
C ALA A 136 6.23 1.32 -8.81
N HIS A 137 4.90 1.21 -8.71
CA HIS A 137 4.10 0.05 -9.14
C HIS A 137 2.94 0.44 -10.08
N PRO A 138 3.20 1.11 -11.20
CA PRO A 138 2.14 1.58 -12.11
C PRO A 138 1.30 0.43 -12.68
N ASP A 139 1.84 -0.77 -12.76
CA ASP A 139 1.13 -1.96 -13.29
C ASP A 139 0.05 -2.50 -12.33
N LEU A 140 0.06 -2.07 -11.07
CA LEU A 140 -0.91 -2.49 -10.05
C LEU A 140 -2.08 -1.52 -9.92
N GLU A 141 -2.00 -0.34 -10.50
CA GLU A 141 -3.15 0.56 -10.56
C GLU A 141 -4.24 -0.03 -11.46
N PRO A 142 -5.52 0.09 -11.07
CA PRO A 142 -6.59 -0.29 -11.97
C PRO A 142 -6.55 0.63 -13.18
N GLU A 143 -5.89 0.17 -14.24
CA GLU A 143 -5.82 0.89 -15.51
C GLU A 143 -7.24 1.01 -16.07
N LEU A 144 -7.78 2.23 -16.12
CA LEU A 144 -9.02 2.48 -16.81
C LEU A 144 -8.83 2.14 -18.30
N ARG A 145 -9.38 1.02 -18.74
CA ARG A 145 -9.34 0.60 -20.13
C ARG A 145 -10.58 1.12 -20.86
N VAL A 146 -10.34 1.95 -21.84
CA VAL A 146 -11.40 2.50 -22.70
C VAL A 146 -11.34 1.76 -24.03
N VAL A 147 -12.38 0.98 -24.29
CA VAL A 147 -12.50 0.19 -25.51
C VAL A 147 -13.38 0.94 -26.51
N GLY A 148 -12.92 1.11 -27.73
CA GLY A 148 -13.70 1.79 -28.74
C GLY A 148 -13.09 1.78 -30.12
N ASN A 149 -13.81 2.33 -31.09
CA ASN A 149 -13.34 2.51 -32.45
C ASN A 149 -12.72 3.91 -32.60
N ARG A 150 -11.52 3.99 -33.18
CA ARG A 150 -10.81 5.27 -33.37
C ARG A 150 -11.56 6.28 -34.22
N TRP A 151 -12.47 5.82 -35.10
CA TRP A 151 -13.24 6.64 -36.00
C TRP A 151 -14.58 7.10 -35.42
N SER A 152 -14.91 6.67 -34.21
CA SER A 152 -16.14 7.05 -33.53
C SER A 152 -15.99 8.41 -32.84
N GLU A 153 -16.91 9.34 -33.13
CA GLU A 153 -16.99 10.63 -32.41
C GLU A 153 -17.12 10.44 -30.92
N ARG A 154 -17.92 9.46 -30.50
CA ARG A 154 -18.09 9.12 -29.09
C ARG A 154 -16.79 8.68 -28.41
N SER A 155 -15.93 7.96 -29.12
CA SER A 155 -14.59 7.58 -28.63
C SER A 155 -13.71 8.81 -28.45
N HIS A 156 -13.82 9.78 -29.36
CA HIS A 156 -13.08 11.03 -29.26
C HIS A 156 -13.55 11.85 -28.05
N ASP A 157 -14.85 11.97 -27.84
CA ASP A 157 -15.44 12.72 -26.72
C ASP A 157 -15.02 12.13 -25.36
N VAL A 158 -15.05 10.79 -25.23
CA VAL A 158 -14.60 10.09 -24.01
C VAL A 158 -13.13 10.35 -23.74
N LYS A 159 -12.27 10.24 -24.76
CA LYS A 159 -10.83 10.54 -24.61
C LYS A 159 -10.60 11.97 -24.18
N LEU A 160 -11.31 12.92 -24.79
CA LEU A 160 -11.20 14.34 -24.46
C LEU A 160 -11.67 14.62 -23.03
N PHE A 161 -12.77 13.99 -22.60
CA PHE A 161 -13.27 14.10 -21.24
C PHE A 161 -12.27 13.60 -20.21
N LEU A 162 -11.72 12.40 -20.43
CA LEU A 162 -10.73 11.80 -19.51
C LEU A 162 -9.45 12.62 -19.45
N SER A 163 -8.95 13.08 -20.61
CA SER A 163 -7.75 13.93 -20.68
C SER A 163 -7.94 15.27 -19.98
N ARG A 164 -9.10 15.93 -20.15
CA ARG A 164 -9.40 17.21 -19.47
C ARG A 164 -9.52 17.08 -17.95
N ASN A 165 -9.94 15.91 -17.48
CA ASN A 165 -10.06 15.62 -16.05
C ASN A 165 -8.81 14.92 -15.46
N HIS A 166 -7.71 14.83 -16.21
CA HIS A 166 -6.46 14.20 -15.78
C HIS A 166 -6.64 12.75 -15.32
N VAL A 167 -7.63 12.02 -15.86
CA VAL A 167 -7.87 10.62 -15.58
C VAL A 167 -6.97 9.79 -16.50
N PRO A 168 -5.97 9.05 -15.97
CA PRO A 168 -5.13 8.17 -16.79
C PRO A 168 -5.97 7.01 -17.32
N TYR A 169 -5.80 6.70 -18.60
CA TYR A 169 -6.50 5.59 -19.24
C TYR A 169 -5.64 4.95 -20.33
N ARG A 170 -5.85 3.66 -20.57
CA ARG A 170 -5.34 2.95 -21.72
C ARG A 170 -6.42 2.79 -22.76
N TRP A 171 -6.13 3.28 -23.98
CA TRP A 171 -7.03 3.13 -25.12
C TRP A 171 -6.80 1.78 -25.81
N LEU A 172 -7.87 1.02 -26.04
CA LEU A 172 -7.88 -0.23 -26.79
C LEU A 172 -8.78 -0.08 -28.01
N ASP A 173 -8.18 -0.19 -29.20
CA ASP A 173 -8.92 -0.10 -30.46
C ASP A 173 -9.50 -1.48 -30.80
N ILE A 174 -10.82 -1.58 -30.95
CA ILE A 174 -11.52 -2.84 -31.24
C ILE A 174 -11.11 -3.48 -32.59
N GLU A 175 -10.51 -2.72 -33.50
CA GLU A 175 -10.11 -3.20 -34.82
C GLU A 175 -8.62 -3.62 -34.87
N ARG A 176 -7.82 -3.24 -33.88
CA ARG A 176 -6.35 -3.47 -33.91
C ARG A 176 -5.82 -4.20 -32.71
N ASP A 177 -6.49 -4.09 -31.56
CA ASP A 177 -6.03 -4.70 -30.32
C ASP A 177 -6.83 -5.97 -30.02
N LEU A 178 -6.14 -7.11 -29.97
CA LEU A 178 -6.76 -8.40 -29.60
C LEU A 178 -7.48 -8.35 -28.26
N GLU A 179 -7.00 -7.52 -27.34
CA GLU A 179 -7.63 -7.28 -26.04
C GLU A 179 -8.91 -6.45 -26.19
N GLY A 180 -8.90 -5.43 -27.06
CA GLY A 180 -10.07 -4.61 -27.37
C GLY A 180 -11.19 -5.44 -28.01
N GLU A 181 -10.84 -6.36 -28.90
CA GLU A 181 -11.81 -7.27 -29.53
C GLU A 181 -12.45 -8.23 -28.51
N ARG A 182 -11.68 -8.77 -27.57
CA ARG A 182 -12.19 -9.65 -26.49
C ARG A 182 -13.13 -8.93 -25.54
N LEU A 183 -12.86 -7.66 -25.21
CA LEU A 183 -13.67 -6.87 -24.28
C LEU A 183 -14.95 -6.29 -24.92
N ARG A 184 -15.06 -6.33 -26.24
CA ARG A 184 -16.28 -5.90 -26.97
C ARG A 184 -17.52 -6.76 -26.66
N GLY A 185 -17.31 -7.98 -26.20
CA GLY A 185 -18.38 -8.96 -25.97
C GLY A 185 -18.89 -9.04 -24.52
N LEU A 186 -18.34 -8.20 -23.61
CA LEU A 186 -18.77 -8.06 -22.23
C LEU A 186 -19.71 -6.90 -22.05
#